data_093633675758220eea7790017a4da4bc
#
_entry.id   093633675758220eea7790017a4da4bc
#
_cell.length_a   1.000
_cell.length_b   1.000
_cell.length_c   1.000
_cell.angle_alpha   90.00
_cell.angle_beta   90.00
_cell.angle_gamma   90.00
#
_symmetry.space_group_name_H-M   'P 1'
#
loop_
_entity.id
_entity.type
_entity.pdbx_description
1 polymer ?
#
loop_
_entity_poly.entity_id
_entity_poly.type
_entity_poly.pdbx_seq_one_letter_code
_entity_poly.pdbx_strand_id
1 'polypeptide(L)'
;MGSWPGTAPRRAAEVIVGELHQLPYLPELPARGVGADLIGRAGALLVDIAIDTVPRGYRIAARPGAVTRRAASLLGEDVDAFEEAWEKTGGARPGRAVKVQAPGPITLAAELELSNGHRAITDLGALRDLAASLAEGMALHRAEVARRLAVPVVVQFDEPLLSAALAGRISGVTALTPVHPVDEALAIGLFDDLVATVGAEVMLHSCAAELPWKVLQRSAIHAVSVDVGKLGDDGIDGLAEFVDAGGAAVLGLVPAVPPEHRPSAEEVAAAAATVTDRIGFARAMLGTRIGISPACGLAGATEAWARVAT
;
A
#
# COMPACT_ATOMS: atom_id res chain seq x y z
N MET A 1 -1.11 -5.11 3.44
CA MET A 1 -1.89 -4.24 4.31
C MET A 1 -0.94 -3.37 5.12
N GLY A 2 -1.36 -2.17 5.56
CA GLY A 2 -0.53 -1.23 6.29
C GLY A 2 -1.24 -0.69 7.52
N SER A 3 -2.53 -0.35 7.38
CA SER A 3 -3.26 0.33 8.44
C SER A 3 -3.72 -0.61 9.55
N TRP A 4 -3.64 -0.09 10.78
CA TRP A 4 -3.99 -0.78 12.03
C TRP A 4 -4.94 0.08 12.87
N PRO A 5 -5.86 -0.50 13.65
CA PRO A 5 -6.77 0.26 14.52
C PRO A 5 -6.05 0.87 15.71
N GLY A 6 -6.63 1.95 16.27
CA GLY A 6 -6.12 2.62 17.45
C GLY A 6 -5.01 3.63 17.19
N THR A 7 -4.37 4.10 18.26
CA THR A 7 -3.42 5.22 18.23
C THR A 7 -2.08 4.90 18.91
N ALA A 8 -1.88 3.68 19.39
CA ALA A 8 -0.72 3.28 20.17
C ALA A 8 0.31 2.50 19.31
N PRO A 9 1.42 3.13 18.84
CA PRO A 9 2.35 2.52 17.91
C PRO A 9 3.07 1.29 18.52
N ARG A 10 3.48 1.34 19.79
CA ARG A 10 4.13 0.21 20.45
C ARG A 10 3.24 -1.03 20.50
N ARG A 11 1.96 -0.84 20.83
CA ARG A 11 1.01 -1.95 20.89
C ARG A 11 0.75 -2.57 19.51
N ALA A 12 0.60 -1.73 18.49
CA ALA A 12 0.45 -2.18 17.09
C ALA A 12 1.68 -2.96 16.63
N ALA A 13 2.88 -2.42 16.88
CA ALA A 13 4.14 -3.05 16.52
C ALA A 13 4.34 -4.40 17.24
N GLU A 14 4.08 -4.47 18.56
CA GLU A 14 4.20 -5.71 19.33
C GLU A 14 3.29 -6.83 18.78
N VAL A 15 2.06 -6.51 18.40
CA VAL A 15 1.15 -7.50 17.82
C VAL A 15 1.65 -7.93 16.43
N ILE A 16 1.92 -6.99 15.54
CA ILE A 16 2.31 -7.28 14.15
C ILE A 16 3.62 -8.09 14.10
N VAL A 17 4.62 -7.69 14.89
CA VAL A 17 5.92 -8.38 14.92
C VAL A 17 5.81 -9.74 15.61
N GLY A 18 4.92 -9.87 16.59
CA GLY A 18 4.69 -11.11 17.32
C GLY A 18 3.89 -12.16 16.56
N GLU A 19 2.88 -11.74 15.79
CA GLU A 19 2.00 -12.65 15.03
C GLU A 19 2.52 -12.96 13.62
N LEU A 20 3.14 -11.97 12.93
CA LEU A 20 3.69 -12.16 11.58
C LEU A 20 5.18 -12.52 11.61
N HIS A 21 5.49 -13.80 11.43
CA HIS A 21 6.86 -14.29 11.58
C HIS A 21 7.75 -14.04 10.36
N GLN A 22 7.20 -14.03 9.14
CA GLN A 22 7.99 -13.94 7.90
C GLN A 22 8.05 -12.52 7.34
N LEU A 23 6.87 -11.84 7.25
CA LEU A 23 6.74 -10.52 6.63
C LEU A 23 5.88 -9.60 7.51
N PRO A 24 6.32 -9.22 8.73
CA PRO A 24 5.66 -8.16 9.47
C PRO A 24 5.77 -6.84 8.72
N TYR A 25 4.81 -5.94 8.94
CA TYR A 25 4.77 -4.64 8.29
C TYR A 25 4.82 -3.49 9.28
N LEU A 26 5.38 -2.37 8.89
CA LEU A 26 5.38 -1.14 9.68
C LEU A 26 3.92 -0.61 9.78
N PRO A 27 3.30 -0.59 10.99
CA PRO A 27 1.89 -0.20 11.11
C PRO A 27 1.66 1.27 10.79
N GLU A 28 0.54 1.55 10.16
CA GLU A 28 -0.01 2.90 9.97
C GLU A 28 -1.22 3.07 10.91
N LEU A 29 -1.27 4.18 11.61
CA LEU A 29 -2.30 4.45 12.63
C LEU A 29 -3.12 5.69 12.24
N PRO A 30 -4.02 5.61 11.24
CA PRO A 30 -4.76 6.76 10.75
C PRO A 30 -5.68 7.39 11.80
N ALA A 31 -6.06 6.67 12.85
CA ALA A 31 -6.82 7.21 13.97
C ALA A 31 -6.08 8.32 14.75
N ARG A 32 -4.76 8.50 14.55
CA ARG A 32 -4.02 9.64 15.09
C ARG A 32 -4.31 10.95 14.35
N GLY A 33 -5.08 10.91 13.27
CA GLY A 33 -5.56 12.09 12.52
C GLY A 33 -4.54 12.65 11.53
N VAL A 34 -4.56 13.96 11.33
CA VAL A 34 -3.75 14.66 10.32
C VAL A 34 -2.28 14.25 10.36
N GLY A 35 -1.75 13.86 9.21
CA GLY A 35 -0.37 13.39 9.05
C GLY A 35 -0.15 11.91 9.39
N ALA A 36 -1.19 11.18 9.85
CA ALA A 36 -1.15 9.75 10.12
C ALA A 36 -2.02 8.92 9.17
N ASP A 37 -2.96 9.56 8.46
CA ASP A 37 -3.75 8.93 7.42
C ASP A 37 -2.88 8.67 6.17
N LEU A 38 -3.42 7.89 5.22
CA LEU A 38 -2.70 7.44 4.02
C LEU A 38 -1.98 8.58 3.28
N ILE A 39 -2.67 9.69 3.02
CA ILE A 39 -2.12 10.83 2.26
C ILE A 39 -1.24 11.72 3.16
N GLY A 40 -1.68 11.99 4.38
CA GLY A 40 -0.93 12.80 5.33
C GLY A 40 0.42 12.20 5.69
N ARG A 41 0.49 10.88 5.85
CA ARG A 41 1.73 10.13 6.12
C ARG A 41 2.73 10.23 4.94
N ALA A 42 2.24 10.26 3.69
CA ALA A 42 3.10 10.48 2.53
C ALA A 42 3.89 11.79 2.61
N GLY A 43 3.34 12.82 3.28
CA GLY A 43 4.06 14.08 3.52
C GLY A 43 5.35 13.96 4.33
N ALA A 44 5.57 12.84 5.04
CA ALA A 44 6.83 12.52 5.70
C ALA A 44 7.85 11.83 4.77
N LEU A 45 7.38 11.32 3.64
CA LEU A 45 8.16 10.53 2.69
C LEU A 45 8.57 11.36 1.46
N LEU A 46 7.78 12.38 1.09
CA LEU A 46 8.06 13.20 -0.09
C LEU A 46 9.38 13.98 0.08
N VAL A 47 10.25 13.89 -0.93
CA VAL A 47 11.50 14.66 -1.04
C VAL A 47 11.21 15.95 -1.81
N ASP A 48 11.64 17.08 -1.26
CA ASP A 48 11.49 18.43 -1.82
C ASP A 48 10.04 18.90 -2.09
N ILE A 49 9.05 18.09 -1.78
CA ILE A 49 7.62 18.43 -1.85
C ILE A 49 7.03 18.41 -0.45
N ALA A 50 6.44 19.54 -0.04
CA ALA A 50 5.73 19.64 1.22
C ALA A 50 4.22 19.60 1.01
N ILE A 51 3.47 19.14 2.02
CA ILE A 51 2.01 19.18 2.02
C ILE A 51 1.46 19.93 3.23
N ASP A 52 0.25 20.47 3.07
CA ASP A 52 -0.50 21.11 4.14
C ASP A 52 -1.98 20.76 4.02
N THR A 53 -2.74 20.92 5.08
CA THR A 53 -4.18 20.62 5.10
C THR A 53 -5.00 21.69 4.38
N VAL A 54 -6.07 21.23 3.76
CA VAL A 54 -7.18 22.03 3.23
C VAL A 54 -8.51 21.42 3.66
N PRO A 55 -9.65 22.11 3.54
CA PRO A 55 -10.96 21.55 3.96
C PRO A 55 -11.32 20.21 3.31
N ARG A 56 -10.77 19.89 2.14
CA ARG A 56 -11.05 18.64 1.40
C ARG A 56 -9.92 17.59 1.53
N GLY A 57 -8.92 17.80 2.38
CA GLY A 57 -7.80 16.88 2.54
C GLY A 57 -6.45 17.60 2.61
N TYR A 58 -5.59 17.41 1.61
CA TYR A 58 -4.24 17.97 1.57
C TYR A 58 -3.96 18.68 0.25
N ARG A 59 -3.02 19.62 0.28
CA ARG A 59 -2.48 20.31 -0.90
C ARG A 59 -0.96 20.33 -0.88
N ILE A 60 -0.35 20.53 -2.03
CA ILE A 60 1.07 20.84 -2.15
C ILE A 60 1.32 22.24 -1.57
N ALA A 61 2.32 22.35 -0.70
CA ALA A 61 2.73 23.57 -0.02
C ALA A 61 4.11 24.05 -0.51
N ALA A 62 4.32 25.36 -0.50
CA ALA A 62 5.58 25.94 -0.96
C ALA A 62 6.80 25.61 -0.06
N ARG A 63 6.56 25.19 1.18
CA ARG A 63 7.60 24.82 2.15
C ARG A 63 7.04 23.93 3.25
N PRO A 64 7.88 23.11 3.92
CA PRO A 64 7.47 22.27 5.03
C PRO A 64 6.84 23.07 6.18
N GLY A 65 5.61 22.73 6.53
CA GLY A 65 4.80 23.34 7.58
C GLY A 65 4.65 22.44 8.82
N ALA A 66 3.65 22.75 9.65
CA ALA A 66 3.32 21.98 10.84
C ALA A 66 2.85 20.55 10.49
N VAL A 67 2.11 20.40 9.40
CA VAL A 67 1.58 19.11 8.92
C VAL A 67 2.71 18.17 8.51
N THR A 68 3.65 18.64 7.68
CA THR A 68 4.83 17.86 7.26
C THR A 68 5.68 17.43 8.46
N ARG A 69 5.96 18.37 9.39
CA ARG A 69 6.74 18.03 10.61
C ARG A 69 6.01 17.02 11.49
N ARG A 70 4.69 17.15 11.63
CA ARG A 70 3.87 16.19 12.38
C ARG A 70 3.92 14.80 11.75
N ALA A 71 3.73 14.70 10.42
CA ALA A 71 3.81 13.44 9.71
C ALA A 71 5.18 12.76 9.90
N ALA A 72 6.26 13.53 9.77
CA ALA A 72 7.63 13.03 10.01
C ALA A 72 7.84 12.55 11.46
N SER A 73 7.32 13.31 12.47
CA SER A 73 7.39 12.88 13.86
C SER A 73 6.63 11.59 14.12
N LEU A 74 5.43 11.45 13.55
CA LEU A 74 4.59 10.25 13.70
C LEU A 74 5.23 9.04 13.01
N LEU A 75 5.82 9.21 11.83
CA LEU A 75 6.55 8.16 11.12
C LEU A 75 7.79 7.70 11.92
N GLY A 76 8.55 8.64 12.48
CA GLY A 76 9.68 8.33 13.35
C GLY A 76 9.27 7.52 14.58
N GLU A 77 8.19 7.93 15.25
CA GLU A 77 7.64 7.21 16.40
C GLU A 77 7.20 5.78 16.03
N ASP A 78 6.61 5.58 14.84
CA ASP A 78 6.22 4.26 14.36
C ASP A 78 7.44 3.37 14.11
N VAL A 79 8.49 3.90 13.50
CA VAL A 79 9.73 3.16 13.24
C VAL A 79 10.44 2.80 14.55
N ASP A 80 10.50 3.72 15.50
CA ASP A 80 11.11 3.47 16.82
C ASP A 80 10.35 2.38 17.59
N ALA A 81 9.01 2.45 17.58
CA ALA A 81 8.17 1.44 18.23
C ALA A 81 8.31 0.06 17.56
N PHE A 82 8.44 0.04 16.23
CA PHE A 82 8.61 -1.19 15.48
C PHE A 82 9.99 -1.84 15.74
N GLU A 83 11.06 -1.05 15.76
CA GLU A 83 12.42 -1.51 16.11
C GLU A 83 12.46 -2.08 17.52
N GLU A 84 11.85 -1.41 18.51
CA GLU A 84 11.75 -1.92 19.88
C GLU A 84 11.06 -3.30 19.92
N ALA A 85 9.94 -3.47 19.23
CA ALA A 85 9.23 -4.74 19.16
C ALA A 85 10.04 -5.81 18.40
N TRP A 86 10.74 -5.41 17.33
CA TRP A 86 11.61 -6.27 16.55
C TRP A 86 12.74 -6.86 17.39
N GLU A 87 13.45 -6.05 18.15
CA GLU A 87 14.51 -6.48 19.04
C GLU A 87 14.02 -7.44 20.13
N LYS A 88 12.87 -7.14 20.75
CA LYS A 88 12.24 -8.00 21.77
C LYS A 88 11.90 -9.39 21.27
N THR A 89 11.60 -9.55 19.97
CA THR A 89 11.28 -10.85 19.34
C THR A 89 12.48 -11.58 18.78
N GLY A 90 13.69 -11.09 19.04
CA GLY A 90 14.96 -11.70 18.60
C GLY A 90 15.45 -11.23 17.24
N GLY A 91 14.92 -10.12 16.71
CA GLY A 91 15.49 -9.39 15.59
C GLY A 91 15.52 -10.15 14.26
N ALA A 92 16.57 -9.89 13.49
CA ALA A 92 16.81 -10.49 12.17
C ALA A 92 17.04 -12.00 12.25
N ARG A 93 16.40 -12.75 11.33
CA ARG A 93 16.55 -14.20 11.17
C ARG A 93 16.51 -14.56 9.68
N PRO A 94 17.14 -15.67 9.26
CA PRO A 94 17.06 -16.13 7.88
C PRO A 94 15.62 -16.28 7.39
N GLY A 95 15.32 -15.79 6.18
CA GLY A 95 13.99 -15.84 5.58
C GLY A 95 12.97 -14.83 6.12
N ARG A 96 13.37 -13.94 7.02
CA ARG A 96 12.53 -12.85 7.53
C ARG A 96 12.79 -11.55 6.76
N ALA A 97 11.73 -10.88 6.37
CA ALA A 97 11.77 -9.55 5.77
C ALA A 97 10.75 -8.65 6.48
N VAL A 98 10.80 -7.35 6.23
CA VAL A 98 9.81 -6.38 6.73
C VAL A 98 9.18 -5.67 5.56
N LYS A 99 7.91 -5.33 5.66
CA LYS A 99 7.21 -4.55 4.66
C LYS A 99 6.96 -3.12 5.15
N VAL A 100 7.26 -2.15 4.26
CA VAL A 100 6.84 -0.75 4.41
C VAL A 100 5.88 -0.40 3.29
N GLN A 101 5.02 0.60 3.50
CA GLN A 101 4.03 0.99 2.51
C GLN A 101 3.79 2.50 2.47
N ALA A 102 3.25 2.95 1.34
CA ALA A 102 2.81 4.32 1.07
C ALA A 102 1.68 4.33 0.06
N PRO A 103 0.91 5.43 -0.11
CA PRO A 103 0.05 5.57 -1.28
C PRO A 103 0.89 5.51 -2.55
N GLY A 104 0.33 4.94 -3.61
CA GLY A 104 0.97 5.00 -4.91
C GLY A 104 0.85 6.38 -5.57
N PRO A 105 1.65 6.66 -6.60
CA PRO A 105 1.75 7.99 -7.18
C PRO A 105 0.44 8.49 -7.81
N ILE A 106 -0.36 7.60 -8.39
CA ILE A 106 -1.65 7.96 -9.01
C ILE A 106 -2.66 8.34 -7.93
N THR A 107 -2.80 7.52 -6.89
CA THR A 107 -3.68 7.81 -5.75
C THR A 107 -3.23 9.08 -5.04
N LEU A 108 -1.94 9.27 -4.80
CA LEU A 108 -1.41 10.47 -4.16
C LEU A 108 -1.75 11.74 -4.95
N ALA A 109 -1.51 11.74 -6.27
CA ALA A 109 -1.82 12.88 -7.13
C ALA A 109 -3.33 13.13 -7.27
N ALA A 110 -4.16 12.07 -7.19
CA ALA A 110 -5.61 12.20 -7.19
C ALA A 110 -6.17 12.81 -5.90
N GLU A 111 -5.48 12.66 -4.78
CA GLU A 111 -5.92 13.15 -3.47
C GLU A 111 -5.28 14.49 -3.04
N LEU A 112 -4.15 14.89 -3.65
CA LEU A 112 -3.52 16.17 -3.39
C LEU A 112 -4.08 17.29 -4.27
N GLU A 113 -4.25 18.48 -3.68
CA GLU A 113 -4.56 19.70 -4.41
C GLU A 113 -3.30 20.51 -4.74
N LEU A 114 -3.28 21.12 -5.91
CA LEU A 114 -2.35 22.18 -6.27
C LEU A 114 -2.72 23.51 -5.57
N SER A 115 -1.86 24.49 -5.65
CA SER A 115 -2.09 25.84 -5.07
C SER A 115 -3.35 26.53 -5.64
N ASN A 116 -3.75 26.19 -6.88
CA ASN A 116 -4.96 26.69 -7.54
C ASN A 116 -6.24 25.93 -7.14
N GLY A 117 -6.13 24.92 -6.26
CA GLY A 117 -7.25 24.11 -5.78
C GLY A 117 -7.66 22.95 -6.70
N HIS A 118 -7.01 22.75 -7.84
CA HIS A 118 -7.24 21.57 -8.68
C HIS A 118 -6.47 20.36 -8.11
N ARG A 119 -6.95 19.15 -8.41
CA ARG A 119 -6.22 17.92 -8.06
C ARG A 119 -4.89 17.84 -8.83
N ALA A 120 -3.81 17.42 -8.17
CA ALA A 120 -2.49 17.35 -8.80
C ALA A 120 -2.46 16.42 -10.02
N ILE A 121 -3.29 15.39 -10.05
CA ILE A 121 -3.42 14.46 -11.20
C ILE A 121 -3.86 15.15 -12.49
N THR A 122 -4.42 16.36 -12.43
CA THR A 122 -4.82 17.13 -13.62
C THR A 122 -3.65 17.83 -14.31
N ASP A 123 -2.47 17.86 -13.67
CA ASP A 123 -1.23 18.43 -14.20
C ASP A 123 -0.18 17.31 -14.32
N LEU A 124 0.20 17.00 -15.56
CA LEU A 124 1.15 15.91 -15.84
C LEU A 124 2.56 16.18 -15.28
N GLY A 125 2.95 17.44 -15.16
CA GLY A 125 4.21 17.82 -14.50
C GLY A 125 4.15 17.49 -13.02
N ALA A 126 3.10 17.97 -12.33
CA ALA A 126 2.89 17.70 -10.92
C ALA A 126 2.77 16.19 -10.61
N LEU A 127 2.08 15.42 -11.48
CA LEU A 127 2.00 13.97 -11.32
C LEU A 127 3.38 13.30 -11.39
N ARG A 128 4.22 13.68 -12.36
CA ARG A 128 5.59 13.16 -12.49
C ARG A 128 6.48 13.57 -11.32
N ASP A 129 6.42 14.83 -10.92
CA ASP A 129 7.21 15.36 -9.79
C ASP A 129 6.84 14.66 -8.48
N LEU A 130 5.53 14.44 -8.23
CA LEU A 130 5.06 13.69 -7.07
C LEU A 130 5.52 12.23 -7.10
N ALA A 131 5.46 11.57 -8.27
CA ALA A 131 5.89 10.19 -8.42
C ALA A 131 7.41 10.05 -8.14
N ALA A 132 8.22 10.94 -8.70
CA ALA A 132 9.68 10.94 -8.50
C ALA A 132 10.04 11.24 -7.03
N SER A 133 9.42 12.26 -6.44
CA SER A 133 9.59 12.63 -5.03
C SER A 133 9.23 11.47 -4.08
N LEU A 134 8.10 10.80 -4.33
CA LEU A 134 7.66 9.65 -3.55
C LEU A 134 8.62 8.46 -3.70
N ALA A 135 9.05 8.16 -4.92
CA ALA A 135 9.97 7.05 -5.20
C ALA A 135 11.30 7.21 -4.47
N GLU A 136 11.89 8.42 -4.52
CA GLU A 136 13.12 8.75 -3.80
C GLU A 136 12.91 8.65 -2.29
N GLY A 137 11.85 9.24 -1.75
CA GLY A 137 11.55 9.18 -0.32
C GLY A 137 11.30 7.76 0.18
N MET A 138 10.64 6.93 -0.61
CA MET A 138 10.46 5.51 -0.28
C MET A 138 11.76 4.71 -0.37
N ALA A 139 12.65 5.03 -1.30
CA ALA A 139 13.99 4.43 -1.36
C ALA A 139 14.81 4.76 -0.08
N LEU A 140 14.78 6.02 0.36
CA LEU A 140 15.43 6.46 1.60
C LEU A 140 14.81 5.80 2.83
N HIS A 141 13.49 5.78 2.94
CA HIS A 141 12.78 5.15 4.05
C HIS A 141 13.06 3.64 4.12
N ARG A 142 12.99 2.94 2.99
CA ARG A 142 13.34 1.53 2.89
C ARG A 142 14.78 1.26 3.36
N ALA A 143 15.72 2.06 2.88
CA ALA A 143 17.13 1.92 3.24
C ALA A 143 17.36 2.12 4.75
N GLU A 144 16.71 3.12 5.36
CA GLU A 144 16.77 3.37 6.80
C GLU A 144 16.18 2.21 7.61
N VAL A 145 14.99 1.70 7.23
CA VAL A 145 14.37 0.56 7.90
C VAL A 145 15.23 -0.70 7.74
N ALA A 146 15.76 -0.97 6.55
CA ALA A 146 16.65 -2.11 6.30
C ALA A 146 17.93 -2.03 7.15
N ARG A 147 18.51 -0.84 7.28
CA ARG A 147 19.70 -0.60 8.11
C ARG A 147 19.41 -0.81 9.60
N ARG A 148 18.29 -0.28 10.11
CA ARG A 148 17.90 -0.37 11.53
C ARG A 148 17.58 -1.81 11.94
N LEU A 149 16.86 -2.54 11.09
CA LEU A 149 16.37 -3.89 11.42
C LEU A 149 17.29 -5.02 10.92
N ALA A 150 18.30 -4.69 10.11
CA ALA A 150 19.26 -5.63 9.50
C ALA A 150 18.58 -6.75 8.69
N VAL A 151 17.53 -6.43 7.91
CA VAL A 151 16.76 -7.37 7.08
C VAL A 151 16.36 -6.76 5.74
N PRO A 152 16.04 -7.60 4.72
CA PRO A 152 15.41 -7.12 3.49
C PRO A 152 14.08 -6.41 3.78
N VAL A 153 13.77 -5.39 2.98
CA VAL A 153 12.53 -4.63 3.07
C VAL A 153 11.80 -4.68 1.75
N VAL A 154 10.57 -5.18 1.77
CA VAL A 154 9.61 -5.15 0.66
C VAL A 154 8.83 -3.84 0.73
N VAL A 155 8.58 -3.24 -0.42
CA VAL A 155 7.82 -1.98 -0.52
C VAL A 155 6.45 -2.24 -1.13
N GLN A 156 5.40 -1.72 -0.51
CA GLN A 156 4.04 -1.75 -1.04
C GLN A 156 3.59 -0.34 -1.40
N PHE A 157 2.96 -0.20 -2.56
CA PHE A 157 2.22 1.01 -2.91
C PHE A 157 0.73 0.72 -2.98
N ASP A 158 -0.06 1.54 -2.28
CA ASP A 158 -1.52 1.43 -2.24
C ASP A 158 -2.14 2.31 -3.33
N GLU A 159 -2.80 1.67 -4.30
CA GLU A 159 -3.39 2.32 -5.47
C GLU A 159 -4.90 2.07 -5.59
N PRO A 160 -5.70 2.44 -4.59
CA PRO A 160 -7.15 2.26 -4.65
C PRO A 160 -7.82 3.08 -5.75
N LEU A 161 -7.21 4.17 -6.21
CA LEU A 161 -7.75 5.06 -7.23
C LEU A 161 -7.22 4.80 -8.65
N LEU A 162 -6.29 3.87 -8.85
CA LEU A 162 -5.67 3.60 -10.14
C LEU A 162 -6.70 3.32 -11.24
N SER A 163 -7.59 2.36 -11.02
CA SER A 163 -8.62 2.00 -12.00
C SER A 163 -9.56 3.16 -12.31
N ALA A 164 -9.93 3.94 -11.30
CA ALA A 164 -10.77 5.11 -11.48
C ALA A 164 -10.04 6.22 -12.27
N ALA A 165 -8.74 6.41 -12.02
CA ALA A 165 -7.92 7.39 -12.73
C ALA A 165 -7.75 7.04 -14.21
N LEU A 166 -7.43 5.77 -14.53
CA LEU A 166 -7.32 5.31 -15.92
C LEU A 166 -8.65 5.39 -16.67
N ALA A 167 -9.77 5.14 -15.99
CA ALA A 167 -11.10 5.23 -16.57
C ALA A 167 -11.70 6.66 -16.59
N GLY A 168 -10.98 7.68 -16.09
CA GLY A 168 -11.51 9.05 -16.01
C GLY A 168 -12.67 9.20 -15.04
N ARG A 169 -12.77 8.34 -14.01
CA ARG A 169 -13.84 8.37 -13.00
C ARG A 169 -13.46 9.13 -11.73
N ILE A 170 -12.31 9.78 -11.70
CA ILE A 170 -11.91 10.64 -10.58
C ILE A 170 -12.75 11.91 -10.62
N SER A 171 -13.45 12.21 -9.53
CA SER A 171 -14.22 13.44 -9.42
C SER A 171 -13.31 14.66 -9.34
N GLY A 172 -13.58 15.64 -10.20
CA GLY A 172 -12.93 16.95 -10.11
C GLY A 172 -13.39 17.74 -8.88
N VAL A 173 -12.73 18.85 -8.64
CA VAL A 173 -13.06 19.77 -7.53
C VAL A 173 -14.45 20.40 -7.69
N THR A 174 -14.86 20.60 -8.95
CA THR A 174 -16.20 21.03 -9.34
C THR A 174 -16.64 20.24 -10.57
N ALA A 175 -17.94 20.28 -10.88
CA ALA A 175 -18.47 19.67 -12.10
C ALA A 175 -17.89 20.28 -13.40
N LEU A 176 -17.31 21.47 -13.31
CA LEU A 176 -16.70 22.18 -14.45
C LEU A 176 -15.20 21.91 -14.59
N THR A 177 -14.61 21.12 -13.69
CA THR A 177 -13.18 20.79 -13.68
C THR A 177 -12.99 19.27 -13.74
N PRO A 178 -13.29 18.62 -14.89
CA PRO A 178 -13.18 17.18 -15.02
C PRO A 178 -11.71 16.75 -14.86
N VAL A 179 -11.51 15.57 -14.28
CA VAL A 179 -10.22 14.87 -14.30
C VAL A 179 -10.24 13.96 -15.52
N HIS A 180 -9.35 14.20 -16.47
CA HIS A 180 -9.23 13.35 -17.65
C HIS A 180 -8.60 12.00 -17.30
N PRO A 181 -8.88 10.93 -18.07
CA PRO A 181 -8.23 9.65 -17.90
C PRO A 181 -6.70 9.78 -17.94
N VAL A 182 -6.03 9.11 -17.04
CA VAL A 182 -4.57 8.94 -17.10
C VAL A 182 -4.26 7.94 -18.20
N ASP A 183 -3.29 8.26 -19.05
CA ASP A 183 -2.83 7.37 -20.12
C ASP A 183 -2.16 6.11 -19.55
N GLU A 184 -2.47 4.93 -20.09
CA GLU A 184 -1.91 3.65 -19.62
C GLU A 184 -0.39 3.61 -19.74
N ALA A 185 0.18 4.14 -20.83
CA ALA A 185 1.63 4.13 -21.04
C ALA A 185 2.33 5.07 -20.04
N LEU A 186 1.70 6.19 -19.69
CA LEU A 186 2.18 7.06 -18.62
C LEU A 186 2.18 6.32 -17.27
N ALA A 187 1.09 5.64 -16.91
CA ALA A 187 1.00 4.90 -15.65
C ALA A 187 2.06 3.80 -15.57
N ILE A 188 2.27 3.04 -16.66
CA ILE A 188 3.34 2.04 -16.76
C ILE A 188 4.70 2.68 -16.53
N GLY A 189 5.02 3.77 -17.24
CA GLY A 189 6.30 4.47 -17.08
C GLY A 189 6.53 4.98 -15.65
N LEU A 190 5.49 5.52 -14.98
CA LEU A 190 5.58 5.94 -13.59
C LEU A 190 5.88 4.77 -12.63
N PHE A 191 5.29 3.60 -12.85
CA PHE A 191 5.58 2.42 -12.02
C PHE A 191 6.96 1.85 -12.32
N ASP A 192 7.42 1.85 -13.56
CA ASP A 192 8.76 1.39 -13.93
C ASP A 192 9.85 2.26 -13.29
N ASP A 193 9.71 3.58 -13.40
CA ASP A 193 10.62 4.55 -12.76
C ASP A 193 10.62 4.42 -11.23
N LEU A 194 9.44 4.22 -10.64
CA LEU A 194 9.28 4.02 -9.20
C LEU A 194 9.98 2.74 -8.74
N VAL A 195 9.78 1.61 -9.42
CA VAL A 195 10.44 0.34 -9.09
C VAL A 195 11.96 0.46 -9.22
N ALA A 196 12.44 1.08 -10.31
CA ALA A 196 13.86 1.29 -10.53
C ALA A 196 14.49 2.17 -9.44
N THR A 197 13.82 3.24 -9.01
CA THR A 197 14.30 4.16 -7.98
C THR A 197 14.29 3.52 -6.59
N VAL A 198 13.21 2.80 -6.24
CA VAL A 198 13.10 2.09 -4.95
C VAL A 198 14.16 1.01 -4.79
N GLY A 199 14.54 0.33 -5.87
CA GLY A 199 15.60 -0.66 -5.89
C GLY A 199 15.36 -1.87 -4.98
N ALA A 200 14.10 -2.31 -4.86
CA ALA A 200 13.67 -3.47 -4.09
C ALA A 200 12.44 -4.11 -4.73
N GLU A 201 11.99 -5.25 -4.20
CA GLU A 201 10.71 -5.83 -4.59
C GLU A 201 9.56 -4.87 -4.25
N VAL A 202 8.76 -4.55 -5.24
CA VAL A 202 7.60 -3.66 -5.12
C VAL A 202 6.33 -4.45 -5.34
N MET A 203 5.42 -4.31 -4.40
CA MET A 203 4.05 -4.82 -4.45
C MET A 203 3.08 -3.67 -4.64
N LEU A 204 2.09 -3.83 -5.51
CA LEU A 204 0.98 -2.90 -5.63
C LEU A 204 -0.25 -3.50 -4.95
N HIS A 205 -0.87 -2.75 -4.03
CA HIS A 205 -2.15 -3.12 -3.41
C HIS A 205 -3.29 -2.29 -3.97
N SER A 206 -4.37 -2.97 -4.34
CA SER A 206 -5.64 -2.32 -4.62
C SER A 206 -6.80 -3.23 -4.22
N CYS A 207 -7.74 -2.68 -3.45
CA CYS A 207 -9.00 -3.34 -3.09
C CYS A 207 -10.17 -2.91 -4.01
N ALA A 208 -9.89 -2.38 -5.19
CA ALA A 208 -10.89 -2.09 -6.22
C ALA A 208 -11.43 -3.39 -6.83
N ALA A 209 -12.69 -3.37 -7.27
CA ALA A 209 -13.31 -4.51 -7.94
C ALA A 209 -12.73 -4.74 -9.35
N GLU A 210 -12.39 -3.66 -10.03
CA GLU A 210 -11.78 -3.69 -11.35
C GLU A 210 -10.31 -3.29 -11.24
N LEU A 211 -9.42 -4.11 -11.75
CA LEU A 211 -7.98 -3.85 -11.77
C LEU A 211 -7.50 -3.69 -13.22
N PRO A 212 -6.58 -2.75 -13.49
CA PRO A 212 -6.06 -2.53 -14.84
C PRO A 212 -4.94 -3.55 -15.15
N TRP A 213 -5.31 -4.82 -15.32
CA TRP A 213 -4.36 -5.92 -15.49
C TRP A 213 -3.33 -5.68 -16.59
N LYS A 214 -3.73 -5.07 -17.71
CA LYS A 214 -2.80 -4.73 -18.81
C LYS A 214 -1.68 -3.77 -18.35
N VAL A 215 -2.00 -2.82 -17.49
CA VAL A 215 -1.00 -1.90 -16.93
C VAL A 215 -0.09 -2.65 -15.96
N LEU A 216 -0.67 -3.47 -15.07
CA LEU A 216 0.10 -4.24 -14.08
C LEU A 216 1.03 -5.26 -14.74
N GLN A 217 0.56 -6.00 -15.75
CA GLN A 217 1.34 -7.01 -16.48
C GLN A 217 2.48 -6.41 -17.32
N ARG A 218 2.34 -5.15 -17.74
CA ARG A 218 3.35 -4.45 -18.59
C ARG A 218 4.30 -3.57 -17.79
N SER A 219 4.05 -3.38 -16.51
CA SER A 219 4.91 -2.61 -15.61
C SER A 219 5.89 -3.52 -14.87
N ALA A 220 6.92 -2.92 -14.28
CA ALA A 220 7.94 -3.61 -13.49
C ALA A 220 7.46 -4.02 -12.07
N ILE A 221 6.15 -3.97 -11.78
CA ILE A 221 5.59 -4.40 -10.50
C ILE A 221 5.81 -5.90 -10.29
N HIS A 222 6.38 -6.29 -9.15
CA HIS A 222 6.75 -7.67 -8.85
C HIS A 222 5.59 -8.49 -8.27
N ALA A 223 4.70 -7.84 -7.54
CA ALA A 223 3.58 -8.51 -6.87
C ALA A 223 2.33 -7.63 -6.84
N VAL A 224 1.16 -8.28 -6.79
CA VAL A 224 -0.11 -7.60 -6.56
C VAL A 224 -0.78 -8.13 -5.30
N SER A 225 -1.43 -7.24 -4.54
CA SER A 225 -2.28 -7.59 -3.41
C SER A 225 -3.70 -7.13 -3.69
N VAL A 226 -4.65 -8.07 -3.69
CA VAL A 226 -6.01 -7.85 -4.20
C VAL A 226 -7.07 -8.37 -3.23
N ASP A 227 -8.23 -7.74 -3.19
CA ASP A 227 -9.42 -8.23 -2.51
C ASP A 227 -10.12 -9.26 -3.42
N VAL A 228 -9.86 -10.55 -3.16
CA VAL A 228 -10.40 -11.66 -3.98
C VAL A 228 -11.93 -11.66 -3.99
N GLY A 229 -12.56 -11.25 -2.89
CA GLY A 229 -14.02 -11.20 -2.78
C GLY A 229 -14.69 -10.19 -3.73
N LYS A 230 -13.91 -9.25 -4.28
CA LYS A 230 -14.39 -8.26 -5.26
C LYS A 230 -14.03 -8.59 -6.71
N LEU A 231 -13.14 -9.54 -6.95
CA LEU A 231 -12.76 -9.91 -8.31
C LEU A 231 -13.88 -10.71 -8.98
N GLY A 232 -14.34 -10.22 -10.14
CA GLY A 232 -15.14 -11.03 -11.08
C GLY A 232 -14.29 -12.02 -11.86
N ASP A 233 -14.90 -12.72 -12.81
CA ASP A 233 -14.20 -13.72 -13.65
C ASP A 233 -13.02 -13.09 -14.41
N ASP A 234 -13.21 -11.94 -15.08
CA ASP A 234 -12.14 -11.21 -15.77
C ASP A 234 -11.00 -10.78 -14.82
N GLY A 235 -11.34 -10.51 -13.55
CA GLY A 235 -10.36 -10.18 -12.51
C GLY A 235 -9.52 -11.38 -12.10
N ILE A 236 -10.13 -12.56 -12.03
CA ILE A 236 -9.44 -13.83 -11.74
C ILE A 236 -8.54 -14.22 -12.92
N ASP A 237 -9.02 -14.06 -14.16
CA ASP A 237 -8.24 -14.34 -15.37
C ASP A 237 -7.01 -13.42 -15.45
N GLY A 238 -7.19 -12.12 -15.19
CA GLY A 238 -6.08 -11.17 -15.16
C GLY A 238 -5.06 -11.46 -14.05
N LEU A 239 -5.51 -11.92 -12.89
CA LEU A 239 -4.64 -12.40 -11.82
C LEU A 239 -3.83 -13.63 -12.25
N ALA A 240 -4.49 -14.58 -12.92
CA ALA A 240 -3.85 -15.78 -13.46
C ALA A 240 -2.73 -15.41 -14.45
N GLU A 241 -3.04 -14.57 -15.43
CA GLU A 241 -2.08 -14.08 -16.42
C GLU A 241 -0.89 -13.35 -15.77
N PHE A 242 -1.14 -12.51 -14.76
CA PHE A 242 -0.08 -11.79 -14.02
C PHE A 242 0.87 -12.78 -13.31
N VAL A 243 0.32 -13.79 -12.67
CA VAL A 243 1.12 -14.82 -11.96
C VAL A 243 1.85 -15.72 -12.97
N ASP A 244 1.22 -16.10 -14.11
CA ASP A 244 1.87 -16.89 -15.16
C ASP A 244 3.06 -16.13 -15.78
N ALA A 245 2.93 -14.84 -15.98
CA ALA A 245 4.02 -13.97 -16.47
C ALA A 245 5.20 -13.82 -15.48
N GLY A 246 5.10 -14.38 -14.29
CA GLY A 246 6.20 -14.38 -13.30
C GLY A 246 5.93 -13.54 -12.05
N GLY A 247 4.82 -12.80 -11.98
CA GLY A 247 4.43 -12.01 -10.82
C GLY A 247 4.05 -12.85 -9.60
N ALA A 248 4.04 -12.27 -8.42
CA ALA A 248 3.50 -12.87 -7.21
C ALA A 248 2.14 -12.26 -6.85
N ALA A 249 1.31 -12.99 -6.11
CA ALA A 249 0.01 -12.53 -5.69
C ALA A 249 -0.17 -12.65 -4.16
N VAL A 250 -0.81 -11.65 -3.56
CA VAL A 250 -1.28 -11.70 -2.18
C VAL A 250 -2.80 -11.64 -2.20
N LEU A 251 -3.41 -12.75 -1.82
CA LEU A 251 -4.85 -12.94 -1.83
C LEU A 251 -5.47 -12.37 -0.56
N GLY A 252 -6.27 -11.32 -0.69
CA GLY A 252 -7.06 -10.73 0.38
C GLY A 252 -8.29 -11.61 0.67
N LEU A 253 -8.12 -12.59 1.53
CA LEU A 253 -9.14 -13.60 1.87
C LEU A 253 -9.70 -13.44 3.28
N VAL A 254 -8.97 -12.74 4.17
CA VAL A 254 -9.46 -12.48 5.53
C VAL A 254 -10.25 -11.18 5.54
N PRO A 255 -11.47 -11.13 6.11
CA PRO A 255 -12.26 -9.91 6.18
C PRO A 255 -11.52 -8.77 6.90
N ALA A 256 -11.58 -7.54 6.34
CA ALA A 256 -10.95 -6.37 6.94
C ALA A 256 -11.69 -5.85 8.20
N VAL A 257 -12.94 -6.25 8.38
CA VAL A 257 -13.76 -5.95 9.57
C VAL A 257 -14.30 -7.24 10.16
N PRO A 258 -14.67 -7.28 11.46
CA PRO A 258 -15.18 -8.51 12.07
C PRO A 258 -16.40 -9.04 11.32
N PRO A 259 -16.34 -10.28 10.77
CA PRO A 259 -17.49 -10.91 10.14
C PRO A 259 -18.42 -11.54 11.20
N GLU A 260 -19.64 -11.88 10.80
CA GLU A 260 -20.57 -12.65 11.66
C GLU A 260 -20.01 -14.05 11.97
N HIS A 261 -19.46 -14.73 10.97
CA HIS A 261 -18.75 -15.99 11.12
C HIS A 261 -17.23 -15.73 10.99
N ARG A 262 -16.49 -16.02 12.06
CA ARG A 262 -15.03 -15.91 12.06
C ARG A 262 -14.43 -17.11 11.29
N PRO A 263 -13.75 -16.89 10.15
CA PRO A 263 -13.12 -17.99 9.43
C PRO A 263 -11.96 -18.58 10.26
N SER A 264 -11.82 -19.89 10.24
CA SER A 264 -10.65 -20.59 10.76
C SER A 264 -9.47 -20.47 9.79
N ALA A 265 -8.27 -20.76 10.25
CA ALA A 265 -7.08 -20.80 9.40
C ALA A 265 -7.22 -21.84 8.27
N GLU A 266 -7.87 -22.98 8.55
CA GLU A 266 -8.14 -24.03 7.60
C GLU A 266 -9.12 -23.57 6.50
N GLU A 267 -10.16 -22.83 6.86
CA GLU A 267 -11.13 -22.26 5.89
C GLU A 267 -10.44 -21.24 4.98
N VAL A 268 -9.57 -20.35 5.52
CA VAL A 268 -8.80 -19.40 4.74
C VAL A 268 -7.81 -20.11 3.82
N ALA A 269 -7.12 -21.14 4.31
CA ALA A 269 -6.21 -21.95 3.50
C ALA A 269 -6.95 -22.70 2.38
N ALA A 270 -8.15 -23.25 2.67
CA ALA A 270 -8.99 -23.91 1.66
C ALA A 270 -9.49 -22.91 0.59
N ALA A 271 -9.84 -21.68 1.00
CA ALA A 271 -10.20 -20.62 0.05
C ALA A 271 -9.01 -20.24 -0.87
N ALA A 272 -7.80 -20.12 -0.32
CA ALA A 272 -6.59 -19.87 -1.10
C ALA A 272 -6.30 -21.01 -2.09
N ALA A 273 -6.44 -22.27 -1.66
CA ALA A 273 -6.30 -23.43 -2.53
C ALA A 273 -7.35 -23.42 -3.65
N THR A 274 -8.60 -23.06 -3.34
CA THR A 274 -9.69 -22.97 -4.33
C THR A 274 -9.38 -21.91 -5.39
N VAL A 275 -8.87 -20.73 -4.99
CA VAL A 275 -8.45 -19.69 -5.95
C VAL A 275 -7.29 -20.20 -6.80
N THR A 276 -6.28 -20.83 -6.19
CA THR A 276 -5.12 -21.37 -6.90
C THR A 276 -5.52 -22.46 -7.92
N ASP A 277 -6.42 -23.35 -7.54
CA ASP A 277 -6.96 -24.38 -8.45
C ASP A 277 -7.77 -23.75 -9.60
N ARG A 278 -8.56 -22.69 -9.32
CA ARG A 278 -9.36 -21.98 -10.31
C ARG A 278 -8.49 -21.27 -11.36
N ILE A 279 -7.37 -20.68 -10.94
CA ILE A 279 -6.42 -20.03 -11.86
C ILE A 279 -5.46 -21.03 -12.54
N GLY A 280 -5.63 -22.33 -12.30
CA GLY A 280 -4.91 -23.41 -13.00
C GLY A 280 -3.47 -23.65 -12.52
N PHE A 281 -3.09 -23.17 -11.34
CA PHE A 281 -1.73 -23.34 -10.81
C PHE A 281 -1.63 -24.50 -9.82
N ALA A 282 -0.42 -25.06 -9.75
CA ALA A 282 -0.11 -26.09 -8.75
C ALA A 282 -0.15 -25.47 -7.34
N ARG A 283 -0.74 -26.20 -6.37
CA ARG A 283 -0.83 -25.75 -4.97
C ARG A 283 0.53 -25.48 -4.31
N ALA A 284 1.62 -26.01 -4.85
CA ALA A 284 2.99 -25.67 -4.42
C ALA A 284 3.29 -24.16 -4.55
N MET A 285 2.58 -23.43 -5.41
CA MET A 285 2.70 -21.97 -5.56
C MET A 285 2.28 -21.22 -4.30
N LEU A 286 1.40 -21.78 -3.44
CA LEU A 286 1.03 -21.22 -2.14
C LEU A 286 2.23 -21.08 -1.18
N GLY A 287 3.31 -21.83 -1.40
CA GLY A 287 4.53 -21.74 -0.61
C GLY A 287 5.58 -20.76 -1.15
N THR A 288 5.40 -20.24 -2.37
CA THR A 288 6.47 -19.50 -3.07
C THR A 288 6.03 -18.17 -3.67
N ARG A 289 4.85 -18.11 -4.29
CA ARG A 289 4.41 -16.94 -5.08
C ARG A 289 3.02 -16.44 -4.73
N ILE A 290 2.27 -17.17 -3.91
CA ILE A 290 0.93 -16.79 -3.49
C ILE A 290 0.93 -16.63 -1.97
N GLY A 291 0.71 -15.41 -1.50
CA GLY A 291 0.50 -15.09 -0.08
C GLY A 291 -0.96 -14.89 0.25
N ILE A 292 -1.26 -14.80 1.54
CA ILE A 292 -2.60 -14.52 2.07
C ILE A 292 -2.52 -13.26 2.94
N SER A 293 -3.57 -12.43 2.90
CA SER A 293 -3.69 -11.24 3.74
C SER A 293 -5.16 -10.92 4.05
N PRO A 294 -5.41 -9.98 4.96
CA PRO A 294 -6.69 -9.28 4.99
C PRO A 294 -7.01 -8.62 3.64
N ALA A 295 -8.30 -8.56 3.29
CA ALA A 295 -8.79 -8.02 2.02
C ALA A 295 -8.47 -6.53 1.82
N CYS A 296 -8.39 -5.78 2.92
CA CYS A 296 -8.02 -4.36 2.95
C CYS A 296 -7.35 -4.00 4.27
N GLY A 297 -6.96 -2.73 4.45
CA GLY A 297 -6.40 -2.23 5.70
C GLY A 297 -7.33 -2.45 6.91
N LEU A 298 -6.74 -2.64 8.08
CA LEU A 298 -7.47 -3.01 9.31
C LEU A 298 -7.85 -1.79 10.18
N ALA A 299 -7.64 -0.56 9.71
CA ALA A 299 -7.93 0.66 10.50
C ALA A 299 -9.39 0.75 10.99
N GLY A 300 -10.34 0.21 10.24
CA GLY A 300 -11.77 0.14 10.60
C GLY A 300 -12.15 -1.03 11.50
N ALA A 301 -11.22 -1.90 11.83
CA ALA A 301 -11.44 -3.07 12.67
C ALA A 301 -11.39 -2.72 14.17
N THR A 302 -11.86 -3.64 15.01
CA THR A 302 -11.49 -3.64 16.42
C THR A 302 -10.06 -4.19 16.60
N GLU A 303 -9.34 -3.77 17.64
CA GLU A 303 -8.00 -4.34 17.91
C GLU A 303 -8.04 -5.86 18.09
N ALA A 304 -9.11 -6.38 18.71
CA ALA A 304 -9.29 -7.82 18.89
C ALA A 304 -9.41 -8.55 17.55
N TRP A 305 -10.17 -8.00 16.59
CA TRP A 305 -10.26 -8.58 15.28
C TRP A 305 -8.97 -8.42 14.47
N ALA A 306 -8.36 -7.25 14.50
CA ALA A 306 -7.10 -7.00 13.82
C ALA A 306 -6.03 -8.03 14.19
N ARG A 307 -5.90 -8.33 15.49
CA ARG A 307 -4.99 -9.37 15.98
C ARG A 307 -5.32 -10.78 15.46
N VAL A 308 -6.59 -11.08 15.29
CA VAL A 308 -7.04 -12.39 14.76
C VAL A 308 -6.81 -12.49 13.25
N ALA A 309 -6.97 -11.36 12.54
CA ALA A 309 -6.84 -11.28 11.09
C ALA A 309 -5.38 -11.21 10.61
N THR A 310 -4.46 -11.01 11.53
CA THR A 310 -3.01 -10.98 11.30
C THR A 310 -2.40 -12.36 11.52
#